data_7dbbb8e8ece1a14fdf0b2397775c5b84
#
_entry.id   7dbbb8e8ece1a14fdf0b2397775c5b84
#
_cell.length_a   1.000
_cell.length_b   1.000
_cell.length_c   1.000
_cell.angle_alpha   90.00
_cell.angle_beta   90.00
_cell.angle_gamma   90.00
#
_symmetry.space_group_name_H-M   'P 1'
#
loop_
_entity.id
_entity.type
_entity.pdbx_description
1 polymer ?
#
loop_
_entity_poly.entity_id
_entity_poly.type
_entity_poly.pdbx_seq_one_letter_code
_entity_poly.pdbx_strand_id
1 'polypeptide(L)'
;MEATKKLNGKAVGKWLSNNAIIMMMLAITLIVGIIHPNFFSGTNMINLFKNVSIRYIIALGISGCLITTGNDLSAGRLAGFAACLACIFAQTEGASGKFYPNMPTLSTPVVFILVIAICAIVGLCNGLVVSYLKVQPFIATLGMQQVVYGICLVYTGGTPIGSLNKNFTSLASNTILKVPVLIWIALIVAVCFWFLYNKTRHGKYMYAIGGNEAAAEVAGVNVHATKIRIYILASCMFGLA
;
A
#
# COMPACT_ATOMS: atom_id res chain seq x y z
N MET A 1 -31.15 -40.28 -3.34
CA MET A 1 -32.13 -39.38 -2.68
C MET A 1 -31.36 -38.48 -1.75
N GLU A 2 -30.91 -37.33 -2.26
CA GLU A 2 -30.22 -36.30 -1.46
C GLU A 2 -31.25 -35.52 -0.66
N ALA A 3 -31.08 -35.54 0.65
CA ALA A 3 -31.94 -34.82 1.57
C ALA A 3 -31.70 -33.31 1.41
N THR A 4 -32.64 -32.60 0.85
CA THR A 4 -32.74 -31.15 0.85
C THR A 4 -32.72 -30.65 2.29
N LYS A 5 -31.55 -30.16 2.74
CA LYS A 5 -31.34 -29.58 4.06
C LYS A 5 -32.20 -28.31 4.15
N LYS A 6 -33.39 -28.41 4.76
CA LYS A 6 -34.24 -27.24 5.04
C LYS A 6 -33.41 -26.18 5.76
N LEU A 7 -33.22 -25.03 5.12
CA LEU A 7 -32.59 -23.87 5.71
C LEU A 7 -33.37 -23.48 6.99
N ASN A 8 -32.76 -23.76 8.13
CA ASN A 8 -33.35 -23.44 9.44
C ASN A 8 -33.27 -21.94 9.63
N GLY A 9 -34.39 -21.21 9.68
CA GLY A 9 -34.46 -19.76 9.77
C GLY A 9 -33.63 -19.19 10.93
N LYS A 10 -33.49 -19.94 12.03
CA LYS A 10 -32.61 -19.57 13.15
C LYS A 10 -31.11 -19.63 12.77
N ALA A 11 -30.70 -20.57 11.93
CA ALA A 11 -29.32 -20.68 11.46
C ALA A 11 -28.97 -19.53 10.47
N VAL A 12 -29.91 -19.17 9.60
CA VAL A 12 -29.79 -18.04 8.67
C VAL A 12 -29.74 -16.73 9.45
N GLY A 13 -30.61 -16.53 10.44
CA GLY A 13 -30.58 -15.32 11.29
C GLY A 13 -29.26 -15.15 12.06
N LYS A 14 -28.73 -16.26 12.62
CA LYS A 14 -27.45 -16.26 13.32
C LYS A 14 -26.27 -15.96 12.36
N TRP A 15 -26.30 -16.50 11.13
CA TRP A 15 -25.29 -16.23 10.11
C TRP A 15 -25.35 -14.77 9.66
N LEU A 16 -26.54 -14.21 9.44
CA LEU A 16 -26.76 -12.81 9.11
C LEU A 16 -26.24 -11.89 10.22
N SER A 17 -26.55 -12.19 11.47
CA SER A 17 -26.06 -11.42 12.63
C SER A 17 -24.54 -11.45 12.74
N ASN A 18 -23.92 -12.61 12.54
CA ASN A 18 -22.45 -12.74 12.59
C ASN A 18 -21.74 -12.02 11.42
N ASN A 19 -22.43 -11.80 10.30
CA ASN A 19 -21.91 -11.12 9.12
C ASN A 19 -22.61 -9.78 8.85
N ALA A 20 -23.18 -9.16 9.87
CA ALA A 20 -24.01 -7.95 9.73
C ALA A 20 -23.33 -6.82 8.97
N ILE A 21 -22.02 -6.59 9.20
CA ILE A 21 -21.23 -5.57 8.50
C ILE A 21 -21.16 -5.86 7.01
N ILE A 22 -20.88 -7.11 6.61
CA ILE A 22 -20.80 -7.50 5.20
C ILE A 22 -22.17 -7.35 4.53
N MET A 23 -23.24 -7.79 5.23
CA MET A 23 -24.60 -7.66 4.72
C MET A 23 -25.02 -6.20 4.55
N MET A 24 -24.66 -5.34 5.48
CA MET A 24 -24.91 -3.90 5.39
C MET A 24 -24.17 -3.28 4.21
N MET A 25 -22.89 -3.63 4.01
CA MET A 25 -22.11 -3.17 2.86
C MET A 25 -22.74 -3.61 1.53
N LEU A 26 -23.17 -4.87 1.43
CA LEU A 26 -23.84 -5.38 0.23
C LEU A 26 -25.18 -4.66 0.00
N ALA A 27 -25.99 -4.46 1.04
CA ALA A 27 -27.25 -3.74 0.94
C ALA A 27 -27.03 -2.30 0.44
N ILE A 28 -26.08 -1.57 1.01
CA ILE A 28 -25.73 -0.21 0.56
C ILE A 28 -25.27 -0.21 -0.90
N THR A 29 -24.42 -1.16 -1.28
CA THR A 29 -23.95 -1.29 -2.67
C THR A 29 -25.08 -1.53 -3.66
N LEU A 30 -26.07 -2.38 -3.29
CA LEU A 30 -27.25 -2.63 -4.10
C LEU A 30 -28.14 -1.39 -4.20
N ILE A 31 -28.40 -0.72 -3.09
CA ILE A 31 -29.22 0.52 -3.06
C ILE A 31 -28.59 1.58 -3.95
N VAL A 32 -27.27 1.83 -3.84
CA VAL A 32 -26.56 2.79 -4.67
C VAL A 32 -26.60 2.37 -6.15
N GLY A 33 -26.45 1.08 -6.43
CA GLY A 33 -26.55 0.54 -7.78
C GLY A 33 -27.91 0.71 -8.44
N ILE A 34 -29.00 0.69 -7.66
CA ILE A 34 -30.37 0.92 -8.14
C ILE A 34 -30.61 2.42 -8.37
N ILE A 35 -30.13 3.29 -7.46
CA ILE A 35 -30.31 4.74 -7.54
C ILE A 35 -29.48 5.35 -8.68
N HIS A 36 -28.26 4.84 -8.89
CA HIS A 36 -27.34 5.35 -9.91
C HIS A 36 -27.10 4.33 -11.03
N PRO A 37 -27.77 4.46 -12.20
CA PRO A 37 -27.69 3.48 -13.30
C PRO A 37 -26.26 3.22 -13.80
N ASN A 38 -25.36 4.22 -13.67
CA ASN A 38 -23.96 4.11 -14.10
C ASN A 38 -23.05 3.43 -13.04
N PHE A 39 -23.58 3.08 -11.87
CA PHE A 39 -22.77 2.50 -10.80
C PHE A 39 -22.11 1.17 -11.22
N PHE A 40 -22.85 0.29 -11.87
CA PHE A 40 -22.35 -0.97 -12.41
C PHE A 40 -21.83 -0.87 -13.85
N SER A 41 -21.63 0.35 -14.39
CA SER A 41 -21.02 0.50 -15.72
C SER A 41 -19.60 -0.07 -15.74
N GLY A 42 -19.17 -0.60 -16.90
CA GLY A 42 -17.82 -1.15 -17.07
C GLY A 42 -16.73 -0.13 -16.75
N THR A 43 -16.93 1.13 -17.09
CA THR A 43 -15.98 2.22 -16.78
C THR A 43 -15.84 2.43 -15.28
N ASN A 44 -16.96 2.44 -14.53
CA ASN A 44 -16.92 2.63 -13.09
C ASN A 44 -16.26 1.42 -12.38
N MET A 45 -16.56 0.20 -12.85
CA MET A 45 -15.91 -1.00 -12.33
C MET A 45 -14.38 -0.98 -12.56
N ILE A 46 -13.94 -0.58 -13.74
CA ILE A 46 -12.51 -0.42 -14.03
C ILE A 46 -11.87 0.61 -13.10
N ASN A 47 -12.52 1.76 -12.88
CA ASN A 47 -12.01 2.79 -11.96
C ASN A 47 -11.96 2.29 -10.50
N LEU A 48 -12.95 1.52 -10.09
CA LEU A 48 -12.97 0.88 -8.77
C LEU A 48 -11.77 -0.07 -8.61
N PHE A 49 -11.54 -0.95 -9.57
CA PHE A 49 -10.39 -1.87 -9.53
C PHE A 49 -9.04 -1.13 -9.57
N LYS A 50 -8.91 -0.02 -10.31
CA LYS A 50 -7.71 0.84 -10.25
C LYS A 50 -7.45 1.34 -8.82
N ASN A 51 -8.47 1.91 -8.18
CA ASN A 51 -8.35 2.42 -6.81
C ASN A 51 -8.05 1.32 -5.79
N VAL A 52 -8.68 0.15 -5.95
CA VAL A 52 -8.41 -1.02 -5.10
C VAL A 52 -6.98 -1.51 -5.28
N SER A 53 -6.44 -1.50 -6.51
CA SER A 53 -5.07 -1.95 -6.80
C SER A 53 -4.02 -1.16 -6.02
N ILE A 54 -4.14 0.17 -5.97
CA ILE A 54 -3.24 1.04 -5.20
C ILE A 54 -3.30 0.69 -3.71
N ARG A 55 -4.51 0.64 -3.14
CA ARG A 55 -4.72 0.30 -1.73
C ARG A 55 -4.24 -1.11 -1.39
N TYR A 56 -4.37 -2.04 -2.33
CA TYR A 56 -3.93 -3.42 -2.18
C TYR A 56 -2.41 -3.53 -2.08
N ILE A 57 -1.66 -2.78 -2.90
CA ILE A 57 -0.20 -2.71 -2.82
C ILE A 57 0.23 -2.18 -1.45
N ILE A 58 -0.41 -1.09 -0.97
CA ILE A 58 -0.14 -0.55 0.38
C ILE A 58 -0.44 -1.60 1.46
N ALA A 59 -1.58 -2.28 1.37
CA ALA A 59 -1.98 -3.31 2.32
C ALA A 59 -0.99 -4.49 2.37
N LEU A 60 -0.48 -4.93 1.21
CA LEU A 60 0.58 -5.94 1.15
C LEU A 60 1.85 -5.46 1.85
N GLY A 61 2.23 -4.19 1.70
CA GLY A 61 3.36 -3.61 2.44
C GLY A 61 3.15 -3.68 3.96
N ILE A 62 2.00 -3.25 4.46
CA ILE A 62 1.67 -3.25 5.89
C ILE A 62 1.57 -4.67 6.45
N SER A 63 1.14 -5.64 5.65
CA SER A 63 0.87 -7.01 6.11
C SER A 63 2.06 -7.65 6.81
N GLY A 64 3.29 -7.37 6.36
CA GLY A 64 4.51 -7.83 7.01
C GLY A 64 4.67 -7.29 8.44
N CYS A 65 4.38 -6.00 8.63
CA CYS A 65 4.40 -5.39 9.95
C CYS A 65 3.36 -6.04 10.87
N LEU A 66 2.14 -6.27 10.37
CA LEU A 66 1.05 -6.91 11.13
C LEU A 66 1.39 -8.35 11.53
N ILE A 67 2.00 -9.14 10.65
CA ILE A 67 2.43 -10.50 10.96
C ILE A 67 3.41 -10.51 12.12
N THR A 68 4.29 -9.52 12.23
CA THR A 68 5.26 -9.40 13.34
C THR A 68 4.74 -8.59 14.53
N THR A 69 3.43 -8.56 14.73
CA THR A 69 2.73 -7.83 15.83
C THR A 69 3.02 -6.33 15.88
N GLY A 70 3.52 -5.76 14.79
CA GLY A 70 3.69 -4.32 14.60
C GLY A 70 2.57 -3.71 13.76
N ASN A 71 2.57 -2.39 13.66
CA ASN A 71 1.73 -1.66 12.73
C ASN A 71 2.53 -0.50 12.12
N ASP A 72 2.24 -0.13 10.87
CA ASP A 72 2.85 1.04 10.24
C ASP A 72 1.77 2.05 9.83
N LEU A 73 1.62 3.07 10.66
CA LEU A 73 0.66 4.15 10.42
C LEU A 73 1.21 5.24 9.49
N SER A 74 2.49 5.21 9.17
CA SER A 74 3.10 6.18 8.25
C SER A 74 2.67 5.98 6.79
N ALA A 75 2.07 4.84 6.45
CA ALA A 75 1.73 4.40 5.10
C ALA A 75 1.02 5.47 4.26
N GLY A 76 -0.05 6.08 4.80
CA GLY A 76 -0.83 7.07 4.05
C GLY A 76 -0.05 8.35 3.74
N ARG A 77 0.71 8.86 4.71
CA ARG A 77 1.53 10.07 4.51
C ARG A 77 2.77 9.81 3.68
N LEU A 78 3.37 8.63 3.83
CA LEU A 78 4.52 8.25 3.02
C LEU A 78 4.12 8.01 1.56
N ALA A 79 2.98 7.40 1.29
CA ALA A 79 2.45 7.29 -0.07
C ALA A 79 2.13 8.67 -0.68
N GLY A 80 1.55 9.60 0.10
CA GLY A 80 1.34 10.98 -0.33
C GLY A 80 2.65 11.72 -0.62
N PHE A 81 3.67 11.54 0.21
CA PHE A 81 5.00 12.10 -0.02
C PHE A 81 5.67 11.52 -1.26
N ALA A 82 5.56 10.20 -1.46
CA ALA A 82 6.02 9.53 -2.67
C ALA A 82 5.36 10.10 -3.93
N ALA A 83 4.05 10.33 -3.89
CA ALA A 83 3.32 10.96 -4.98
C ALA A 83 3.81 12.39 -5.26
N CYS A 84 4.06 13.20 -4.22
CA CYS A 84 4.62 14.54 -4.38
C CYS A 84 6.00 14.50 -5.03
N LEU A 85 6.90 13.64 -4.57
CA LEU A 85 8.23 13.48 -5.15
C LEU A 85 8.17 13.00 -6.60
N ALA A 86 7.33 12.01 -6.88
CA ALA A 86 7.13 11.50 -8.23
C ALA A 86 6.62 12.60 -9.17
N CYS A 87 5.67 13.42 -8.72
CA CYS A 87 5.17 14.55 -9.49
C CYS A 87 6.26 15.59 -9.77
N ILE A 88 7.08 15.94 -8.76
CA ILE A 88 8.18 16.90 -8.94
C ILE A 88 9.20 16.40 -9.97
N PHE A 89 9.61 15.15 -9.87
CA PHE A 89 10.61 14.56 -10.77
C PHE A 89 10.09 14.28 -12.18
N ALA A 90 8.75 14.13 -12.33
CA ALA A 90 8.10 13.88 -13.61
C ALA A 90 7.58 15.15 -14.31
N GLN A 91 7.88 16.36 -13.81
CA GLN A 91 7.45 17.59 -14.48
C GLN A 91 8.10 17.76 -15.86
N THR A 92 7.30 18.29 -16.81
CA THR A 92 7.76 18.55 -18.18
C THR A 92 8.76 19.71 -18.24
N GLU A 93 9.73 19.64 -19.15
CA GLU A 93 10.64 20.76 -19.42
C GLU A 93 9.87 21.99 -19.90
N GLY A 94 10.29 23.18 -19.44
CA GLY A 94 9.66 24.45 -19.83
C GLY A 94 8.27 24.71 -19.25
N ALA A 95 7.76 23.88 -18.35
CA ALA A 95 6.49 24.13 -17.69
C ALA A 95 6.57 25.37 -16.78
N SER A 96 5.59 26.25 -16.91
CA SER A 96 5.42 27.38 -15.97
C SER A 96 5.13 26.82 -14.57
N GLY A 97 5.97 27.21 -13.57
CA GLY A 97 5.85 26.68 -12.21
C GLY A 97 6.54 25.34 -11.96
N LYS A 98 7.54 25.01 -12.78
CA LYS A 98 8.41 23.85 -12.53
C LYS A 98 9.19 24.04 -11.24
N PHE A 99 9.18 23.02 -10.37
CA PHE A 99 9.81 23.07 -9.04
C PHE A 99 11.33 23.28 -9.14
N TYR A 100 11.97 22.57 -10.08
CA TYR A 100 13.39 22.73 -10.42
C TYR A 100 13.54 23.13 -11.89
N PRO A 101 13.65 24.44 -12.19
CA PRO A 101 13.69 24.94 -13.58
C PRO A 101 14.77 24.29 -14.46
N ASN A 102 15.95 24.04 -13.88
CA ASN A 102 17.13 23.52 -14.59
C ASN A 102 17.22 21.98 -14.60
N MET A 103 16.27 21.27 -13.99
CA MET A 103 16.31 19.82 -13.96
C MET A 103 15.70 19.23 -15.23
N PRO A 104 16.40 18.34 -15.95
CA PRO A 104 15.81 17.66 -17.11
C PRO A 104 14.63 16.79 -16.69
N THR A 105 13.70 16.53 -17.60
CA THR A 105 12.62 15.59 -17.36
C THR A 105 13.18 14.18 -17.20
N LEU A 106 13.02 13.59 -16.03
CA LEU A 106 13.50 12.24 -15.77
C LEU A 106 12.59 11.19 -16.46
N SER A 107 13.22 10.12 -16.90
CA SER A 107 12.44 8.98 -17.43
C SER A 107 11.63 8.31 -16.32
N THR A 108 10.46 7.83 -16.65
CA THR A 108 9.53 7.22 -15.69
C THR A 108 10.16 6.14 -14.80
N PRO A 109 10.97 5.17 -15.31
CA PRO A 109 11.62 4.18 -14.47
C PRO A 109 12.57 4.79 -13.44
N VAL A 110 13.30 5.84 -13.82
CA VAL A 110 14.23 6.55 -12.92
C VAL A 110 13.47 7.24 -11.79
N VAL A 111 12.33 7.87 -12.10
CA VAL A 111 11.45 8.48 -11.08
C VAL A 111 11.01 7.43 -10.08
N PHE A 112 10.54 6.26 -10.53
CA PHE A 112 10.13 5.18 -9.63
C PHE A 112 11.28 4.70 -8.73
N ILE A 113 12.46 4.46 -9.30
CA ILE A 113 13.62 3.99 -8.52
C ILE A 113 14.00 5.01 -7.45
N LEU A 114 14.05 6.31 -7.78
CA LEU A 114 14.38 7.36 -6.83
C LEU A 114 13.34 7.47 -5.71
N VAL A 115 12.06 7.47 -6.05
CA VAL A 115 10.97 7.57 -5.07
C VAL A 115 10.98 6.36 -4.13
N ILE A 116 11.10 5.16 -4.67
CA ILE A 116 11.17 3.93 -3.87
C ILE A 116 12.41 3.95 -2.96
N ALA A 117 13.56 4.42 -3.44
CA ALA A 117 14.77 4.53 -2.64
C ALA A 117 14.60 5.52 -1.48
N ILE A 118 13.98 6.68 -1.71
CA ILE A 118 13.69 7.66 -0.65
C ILE A 118 12.71 7.06 0.38
N CYS A 119 11.66 6.39 -0.08
CA CYS A 119 10.72 5.69 0.82
C CYS A 119 11.41 4.58 1.62
N ALA A 120 12.34 3.84 1.00
CA ALA A 120 13.13 2.81 1.68
C ALA A 120 13.98 3.37 2.83
N ILE A 121 14.53 4.59 2.67
CA ILE A 121 15.26 5.28 3.75
C ILE A 121 14.34 5.59 4.92
N VAL A 122 13.12 6.06 4.66
CA VAL A 122 12.11 6.30 5.72
C VAL A 122 11.75 4.99 6.42
N GLY A 123 11.58 3.89 5.66
CA GLY A 123 11.34 2.56 6.21
C GLY A 123 12.52 2.04 7.04
N LEU A 124 13.75 2.31 6.61
CA LEU A 124 14.95 2.01 7.39
C LEU A 124 14.93 2.75 8.74
N CYS A 125 14.61 4.04 8.74
CA CYS A 125 14.50 4.83 9.98
C CYS A 125 13.42 4.24 10.91
N ASN A 126 12.22 3.93 10.41
CA ASN A 126 11.17 3.27 11.19
C ASN A 126 11.65 1.92 11.75
N GLY A 127 12.26 1.11 10.90
CA GLY A 127 12.78 -0.20 11.30
C GLY A 127 13.86 -0.11 12.37
N LEU A 128 14.76 0.86 12.29
CA LEU A 128 15.81 1.11 13.32
C LEU A 128 15.20 1.54 14.65
N VAL A 129 14.27 2.50 14.63
CA VAL A 129 13.60 3.00 15.85
C VAL A 129 12.83 1.88 16.55
N VAL A 130 12.04 1.12 15.80
CA VAL A 130 11.24 0.02 16.35
C VAL A 130 12.14 -1.14 16.86
N SER A 131 13.18 -1.48 16.09
CA SER A 131 13.97 -2.67 16.36
C SER A 131 15.04 -2.45 17.43
N TYR A 132 15.84 -1.39 17.33
CA TYR A 132 16.95 -1.13 18.25
C TYR A 132 16.56 -0.27 19.45
N LEU A 133 15.78 0.80 19.22
CA LEU A 133 15.32 1.65 20.32
C LEU A 133 14.13 1.05 21.08
N LYS A 134 13.59 -0.09 20.58
CA LYS A 134 12.45 -0.80 21.17
C LYS A 134 11.23 0.09 21.40
N VAL A 135 11.10 1.15 20.61
CA VAL A 135 9.91 2.01 20.63
C VAL A 135 8.73 1.24 20.07
N GLN A 136 7.57 1.37 20.70
CA GLN A 136 6.36 0.72 20.23
C GLN A 136 6.04 1.13 18.78
N PRO A 137 5.78 0.19 17.87
CA PRO A 137 5.59 0.47 16.44
C PRO A 137 4.57 1.57 16.13
N PHE A 138 3.46 1.58 16.87
CA PHE A 138 2.41 2.57 16.75
C PHE A 138 2.95 4.00 16.99
N ILE A 139 3.72 4.22 18.06
CA ILE A 139 4.26 5.53 18.42
C ILE A 139 5.33 5.97 17.41
N ALA A 140 6.25 5.06 17.07
CA ALA A 140 7.32 5.34 16.12
C ALA A 140 6.77 5.77 14.76
N THR A 141 5.81 5.02 14.21
CA THR A 141 5.26 5.28 12.87
C THR A 141 4.30 6.46 12.84
N LEU A 142 3.57 6.74 13.95
CA LEU A 142 2.82 7.99 14.09
C LEU A 142 3.74 9.22 14.10
N GLY A 143 4.85 9.17 14.83
CA GLY A 143 5.86 10.24 14.82
C GLY A 143 6.43 10.44 13.41
N MET A 144 6.83 9.36 12.75
CA MET A 144 7.36 9.40 11.39
C MET A 144 6.33 9.96 10.39
N GLN A 145 5.05 9.60 10.53
CA GLN A 145 3.97 10.16 9.72
C GLN A 145 3.95 11.70 9.78
N GLN A 146 4.11 12.29 10.95
CA GLN A 146 4.13 13.75 11.12
C GLN A 146 5.41 14.38 10.55
N VAL A 147 6.55 13.72 10.75
CA VAL A 147 7.84 14.17 10.16
C VAL A 147 7.76 14.20 8.64
N VAL A 148 7.31 13.11 8.02
CA VAL A 148 7.16 13.01 6.55
C VAL A 148 6.17 14.05 6.02
N TYR A 149 5.05 14.25 6.73
CA TYR A 149 4.07 15.27 6.36
C TYR A 149 4.65 16.69 6.45
N GLY A 150 5.38 17.00 7.53
CA GLY A 150 6.05 18.29 7.69
C GLY A 150 7.10 18.53 6.59
N ILE A 151 7.93 17.54 6.28
CA ILE A 151 8.90 17.61 5.16
C ILE A 151 8.17 17.88 3.85
N CYS A 152 7.08 17.16 3.57
CA CYS A 152 6.29 17.36 2.35
C CYS A 152 5.77 18.79 2.25
N LEU A 153 5.19 19.35 3.32
CA LEU A 153 4.69 20.74 3.34
C LEU A 153 5.77 21.77 3.14
N VAL A 154 6.89 21.64 3.86
CA VAL A 154 8.02 22.58 3.74
C VAL A 154 8.62 22.51 2.34
N TYR A 155 8.79 21.30 1.82
CA TYR A 155 9.40 21.07 0.51
C TYR A 155 8.51 21.54 -0.65
N THR A 156 7.18 21.35 -0.57
CA THR A 156 6.25 21.77 -1.63
C THR A 156 5.72 23.19 -1.45
N GLY A 157 5.95 23.82 -0.30
CA GLY A 157 5.31 25.08 0.06
C GLY A 157 3.77 24.98 0.13
N GLY A 158 3.22 23.75 0.24
CA GLY A 158 1.79 23.50 0.23
C GLY A 158 1.11 23.77 -1.12
N THR A 159 1.89 23.95 -2.19
CA THR A 159 1.36 24.24 -3.54
C THR A 159 1.10 22.95 -4.34
N PRO A 160 0.02 22.91 -5.14
CA PRO A 160 -0.24 21.78 -6.05
C PRO A 160 0.85 21.66 -7.12
N ILE A 161 1.30 20.43 -7.39
CA ILE A 161 2.30 20.14 -8.40
C ILE A 161 1.56 19.64 -9.66
N GLY A 162 1.73 20.37 -10.75
CA GLY A 162 1.11 20.06 -12.04
C GLY A 162 2.13 19.91 -13.16
N SER A 163 1.64 19.90 -14.42
CA SER A 163 2.45 19.84 -15.64
C SER A 163 3.33 18.60 -15.76
N LEU A 164 2.71 17.43 -15.51
CA LEU A 164 3.40 16.14 -15.55
C LEU A 164 3.65 15.68 -16.99
N ASN A 165 4.75 14.95 -17.19
CA ASN A 165 5.08 14.34 -18.48
C ASN A 165 4.02 13.31 -18.88
N LYS A 166 3.64 13.31 -20.16
CA LYS A 166 2.66 12.38 -20.73
C LYS A 166 3.04 10.91 -20.55
N ASN A 167 4.33 10.57 -20.63
CA ASN A 167 4.80 9.21 -20.43
C ASN A 167 4.58 8.72 -18.99
N PHE A 168 4.67 9.60 -18.01
CA PHE A 168 4.39 9.29 -16.61
C PHE A 168 2.87 9.11 -16.38
N THR A 169 2.07 10.04 -16.88
CA THR A 169 0.61 9.98 -16.72
C THR A 169 -0.04 8.84 -17.50
N SER A 170 0.59 8.40 -18.60
CA SER A 170 0.10 7.29 -19.41
C SER A 170 0.09 5.95 -18.66
N LEU A 171 0.96 5.76 -17.66
CA LEU A 171 0.93 4.53 -16.83
C LEU A 171 -0.40 4.33 -16.12
N ALA A 172 -1.03 5.41 -15.64
CA ALA A 172 -2.32 5.34 -14.96
C ALA A 172 -3.49 5.14 -15.94
N SER A 173 -3.32 5.53 -17.22
CA SER A 173 -4.36 5.46 -18.25
C SER A 173 -4.21 4.28 -19.20
N ASN A 174 -3.00 3.75 -19.38
CA ASN A 174 -2.75 2.64 -20.29
C ASN A 174 -3.43 1.34 -19.84
N THR A 175 -3.87 0.58 -20.85
CA THR A 175 -4.49 -0.73 -20.65
C THR A 175 -3.74 -1.80 -21.44
N ILE A 176 -3.54 -2.96 -20.85
CA ILE A 176 -3.01 -4.18 -21.48
C ILE A 176 -4.15 -5.19 -21.49
N LEU A 177 -4.51 -5.73 -22.65
CA LEU A 177 -5.66 -6.64 -22.81
C LEU A 177 -6.97 -6.07 -22.26
N LYS A 178 -7.22 -4.77 -22.44
CA LYS A 178 -8.38 -4.02 -21.90
C LYS A 178 -8.40 -3.92 -20.36
N VAL A 179 -7.36 -4.35 -19.67
CA VAL A 179 -7.21 -4.24 -18.21
C VAL A 179 -6.17 -3.16 -17.89
N PRO A 180 -6.44 -2.24 -16.96
CA PRO A 180 -5.49 -1.20 -16.56
C PRO A 180 -4.15 -1.76 -16.07
N VAL A 181 -3.05 -1.10 -16.42
CA VAL A 181 -1.68 -1.49 -16.04
C VAL A 181 -1.54 -1.60 -14.52
N LEU A 182 -2.21 -0.73 -13.76
CA LEU A 182 -2.18 -0.74 -12.29
C LEU A 182 -2.64 -2.08 -11.69
N ILE A 183 -3.63 -2.73 -12.31
CA ILE A 183 -4.13 -4.04 -11.85
C ILE A 183 -3.07 -5.13 -12.07
N TRP A 184 -2.36 -5.08 -13.20
CA TRP A 184 -1.27 -6.02 -13.49
C TRP A 184 -0.10 -5.84 -12.52
N ILE A 185 0.26 -4.59 -12.20
CA ILE A 185 1.29 -4.29 -11.19
C ILE A 185 0.88 -4.88 -9.84
N ALA A 186 -0.36 -4.63 -9.39
CA ALA A 186 -0.86 -5.16 -8.13
C ALA A 186 -0.85 -6.69 -8.08
N LEU A 187 -1.19 -7.35 -9.18
CA LEU A 187 -1.17 -8.81 -9.29
C LEU A 187 0.26 -9.35 -9.22
N ILE A 188 1.21 -8.73 -9.93
CA ILE A 188 2.63 -9.13 -9.88
C ILE A 188 3.17 -8.98 -8.45
N VAL A 189 2.89 -7.85 -7.80
CA VAL A 189 3.29 -7.60 -6.40
C VAL A 189 2.66 -8.64 -5.47
N ALA A 190 1.39 -8.99 -5.67
CA ALA A 190 0.72 -10.03 -4.88
C ALA A 190 1.41 -11.40 -5.00
N VAL A 191 1.77 -11.81 -6.21
CA VAL A 191 2.51 -13.07 -6.45
C VAL A 191 3.89 -13.02 -5.81
N CYS A 192 4.61 -11.90 -5.92
CA CYS A 192 5.92 -11.72 -5.28
C CYS A 192 5.81 -11.82 -3.74
N PHE A 193 4.81 -11.18 -3.13
CA PHE A 193 4.59 -11.25 -1.69
C PHE A 193 4.12 -12.63 -1.24
N TRP A 194 3.26 -13.30 -2.02
CA TRP A 194 2.89 -14.68 -1.75
C TRP A 194 4.13 -15.60 -1.72
N PHE A 195 5.02 -15.45 -2.71
CA PHE A 195 6.28 -16.21 -2.74
C PHE A 195 7.18 -15.85 -1.56
N LEU A 196 7.35 -14.56 -1.27
CA LEU A 196 8.17 -14.06 -0.16
C LEU A 196 7.71 -14.65 1.17
N TYR A 197 6.42 -14.65 1.45
CA TYR A 197 5.87 -15.10 2.73
C TYR A 197 5.87 -16.63 2.86
N ASN A 198 5.54 -17.35 1.80
CA ASN A 198 5.35 -18.80 1.88
C ASN A 198 6.58 -19.63 1.52
N LYS A 199 7.49 -19.09 0.69
CA LYS A 199 8.58 -19.87 0.09
C LYS A 199 9.97 -19.41 0.53
N THR A 200 10.11 -18.30 1.27
CA THR A 200 11.43 -17.80 1.69
C THR A 200 11.70 -17.96 3.17
N ARG A 201 12.99 -17.91 3.55
CA ARG A 201 13.42 -17.88 4.96
C ARG A 201 12.90 -16.62 5.66
N HIS A 202 12.82 -15.50 4.95
CA HIS A 202 12.31 -14.24 5.49
C HIS A 202 10.86 -14.38 5.96
N GLY A 203 9.98 -14.98 5.17
CA GLY A 203 8.60 -15.26 5.57
C GLY A 203 8.52 -16.16 6.81
N LYS A 204 9.31 -17.23 6.84
CA LYS A 204 9.37 -18.12 8.03
C LYS A 204 9.78 -17.37 9.30
N TYR A 205 10.77 -16.47 9.20
CA TYR A 205 11.22 -15.65 10.32
C TYR A 205 10.15 -14.64 10.77
N MET A 206 9.42 -14.04 9.84
CA MET A 206 8.30 -13.16 10.17
C MET A 206 7.23 -13.87 10.99
N TYR A 207 6.79 -15.06 10.57
CA TYR A 207 5.80 -15.84 11.32
C TYR A 207 6.34 -16.33 12.67
N ALA A 208 7.62 -16.70 12.75
CA ALA A 208 8.24 -17.09 14.02
C ALA A 208 8.26 -15.92 15.02
N ILE A 209 8.68 -14.72 14.58
CA ILE A 209 8.68 -13.49 15.39
C ILE A 209 7.27 -13.13 15.84
N GLY A 210 6.29 -13.20 14.93
CA GLY A 210 4.90 -12.90 15.24
C GLY A 210 4.25 -13.89 16.22
N GLY A 211 4.70 -15.15 16.22
CA GLY A 211 4.25 -16.15 17.18
C GLY A 211 4.84 -15.95 18.57
N ASN A 212 6.16 -15.85 18.68
CA ASN A 212 6.87 -15.53 19.90
C ASN A 212 8.27 -15.00 19.58
N GLU A 213 8.47 -13.71 19.79
CA GLU A 213 9.73 -13.02 19.49
C GLU A 213 10.91 -13.58 20.30
N ALA A 214 10.73 -13.80 21.59
CA ALA A 214 11.78 -14.34 22.46
C ALA A 214 12.19 -15.77 22.06
N ALA A 215 11.22 -16.62 21.73
CA ALA A 215 11.50 -17.97 21.27
C ALA A 215 12.20 -17.97 19.89
N ALA A 216 11.83 -17.07 19.00
CA ALA A 216 12.48 -16.91 17.70
C ALA A 216 13.95 -16.47 17.86
N GLU A 217 14.24 -15.56 18.79
CA GLU A 217 15.60 -15.10 19.09
C GLU A 217 16.46 -16.23 19.64
N VAL A 218 15.96 -17.02 20.61
CA VAL A 218 16.65 -18.21 21.14
C VAL A 218 16.89 -19.26 20.05
N ALA A 219 15.98 -19.38 19.08
CA ALA A 219 16.13 -20.26 17.92
C ALA A 219 17.14 -19.73 16.86
N GLY A 220 17.83 -18.61 17.12
CA GLY A 220 18.86 -18.04 16.25
C GLY A 220 18.34 -17.14 15.13
N VAL A 221 17.07 -16.73 15.19
CA VAL A 221 16.53 -15.75 14.23
C VAL A 221 17.04 -14.36 14.59
N ASN A 222 17.66 -13.67 13.61
CA ASN A 222 18.02 -12.27 13.80
C ASN A 222 16.75 -11.38 13.70
N VAL A 223 16.14 -11.14 14.87
CA VAL A 223 14.89 -10.37 15.00
C VAL A 223 15.07 -8.95 14.51
N HIS A 224 16.17 -8.27 14.89
CA HIS A 224 16.44 -6.89 14.49
C HIS A 224 16.52 -6.73 12.98
N ALA A 225 17.33 -7.53 12.31
CA ALA A 225 17.49 -7.47 10.86
C ALA A 225 16.19 -7.83 10.13
N THR A 226 15.39 -8.76 10.67
CA THR A 226 14.12 -9.16 10.08
C THR A 226 13.10 -8.03 10.18
N LYS A 227 12.93 -7.40 11.34
CA LYS A 227 12.03 -6.25 11.53
C LYS A 227 12.42 -5.08 10.62
N ILE A 228 13.70 -4.71 10.55
CA ILE A 228 14.17 -3.63 9.67
C ILE A 228 13.80 -3.91 8.21
N ARG A 229 14.06 -5.13 7.72
CA ARG A 229 13.69 -5.51 6.34
C ARG A 229 12.20 -5.40 6.08
N ILE A 230 11.36 -5.72 7.05
CA ILE A 230 9.90 -5.61 6.95
C ILE A 230 9.48 -4.16 6.76
N TYR A 231 10.00 -3.22 7.57
CA TYR A 231 9.69 -1.80 7.45
C TYR A 231 10.22 -1.19 6.14
N ILE A 232 11.40 -1.61 5.67
CA ILE A 232 11.93 -1.19 4.37
C ILE A 232 11.01 -1.68 3.24
N LEU A 233 10.64 -2.96 3.24
CA LEU A 233 9.74 -3.53 2.23
C LEU A 233 8.37 -2.85 2.23
N ALA A 234 7.80 -2.59 3.42
CA ALA A 234 6.55 -1.87 3.57
C ALA A 234 6.63 -0.49 2.91
N SER A 235 7.66 0.28 3.26
CA SER A 235 7.86 1.63 2.72
C SER A 235 8.17 1.65 1.22
N CYS A 236 8.86 0.63 0.68
CA CYS A 236 9.01 0.45 -0.76
C CYS A 236 7.65 0.27 -1.46
N MET A 237 6.73 -0.48 -0.84
CA MET A 237 5.37 -0.66 -1.38
C MET A 237 4.55 0.63 -1.31
N PHE A 238 4.72 1.45 -0.29
CA PHE A 238 4.08 2.77 -0.20
C PHE A 238 4.60 3.74 -1.27
N GLY A 239 5.89 3.63 -1.63
CA GLY A 239 6.49 4.39 -2.71
C GLY A 239 6.11 3.90 -4.11
N LEU A 240 5.74 2.63 -4.25
CA LEU A 240 5.29 2.03 -5.50
C LEU A 240 3.81 2.30 -5.79
N ALA A 241 2.98 2.40 -4.75
CA ALA A 241 1.53 2.56 -4.85
C ALA A 241 1.11 3.97 -5.26
#